data_8d2d7049f54b6c05b73455974d175f2b
#
_entry.id   8d2d7049f54b6c05b73455974d175f2b
#
_cell.length_a   1.000
_cell.length_b   1.000
_cell.length_c   1.000
_cell.angle_alpha   90.00
_cell.angle_beta   90.00
_cell.angle_gamma   90.00
#
_symmetry.space_group_name_H-M   'P 1'
#
loop_
_entity.id
_entity.type
_entity.pdbx_description
1 polymer ?
#
loop_
_entity_poly.entity_id
_entity_poly.type
_entity_poly.pdbx_seq_one_letter_code
_entity_poly.pdbx_strand_id
1 'polypeptide(L)'
;CRPLNMQAEPLAVPDAVTADVTVHALHAQDLARWDAYVNAHPDATFFHRAGWKRVIEDAFGHRTHFLLAERGGDIVGVLPLAEINSRLFGHSLGSLPFCAYGGILADHDAAYRALDEAAQALATKLKVGALEYRNQVAQHARWPTKDLYVTFKKAIEPEIEANMNAIPRKQRAMVRK
;
A
#
# COMPACT_ATOMS: atom_id res chain seq x y z
N CYS A 1 32.13 -0.59 -51.93
CA CYS A 1 31.66 -0.38 -50.58
C CYS A 1 30.17 -0.71 -50.51
N ARG A 2 29.82 -1.85 -49.93
CA ARG A 2 28.44 -2.22 -49.60
C ARG A 2 28.13 -1.80 -48.19
N PRO A 3 27.00 -1.16 -47.88
CA PRO A 3 26.62 -0.91 -46.50
C PRO A 3 26.06 -2.25 -45.89
N LEU A 4 26.64 -2.63 -44.74
CA LEU A 4 26.08 -3.68 -43.86
C LEU A 4 24.75 -3.19 -43.31
N ASN A 5 23.68 -3.85 -43.71
CA ASN A 5 22.37 -3.68 -43.11
C ASN A 5 22.30 -4.56 -41.85
N MET A 6 22.65 -4.00 -40.69
CA MET A 6 22.39 -4.63 -39.41
C MET A 6 20.95 -4.34 -39.01
N GLN A 7 20.04 -5.21 -39.39
CA GLN A 7 18.74 -5.30 -38.76
C GLN A 7 18.96 -5.87 -37.35
N ALA A 8 18.82 -4.99 -36.35
CA ALA A 8 18.69 -5.44 -34.96
C ALA A 8 17.34 -6.17 -34.85
N GLU A 9 17.38 -7.48 -34.64
CA GLU A 9 16.22 -8.22 -34.20
C GLU A 9 15.71 -7.61 -32.87
N PRO A 10 14.40 -7.39 -32.76
CA PRO A 10 13.85 -6.98 -31.46
C PRO A 10 14.05 -8.14 -30.48
N LEU A 11 14.77 -7.86 -29.40
CA LEU A 11 14.84 -8.73 -28.23
C LEU A 11 13.41 -9.09 -27.85
N ALA A 12 13.06 -10.37 -28.02
CA ALA A 12 11.82 -10.91 -27.48
C ALA A 12 11.84 -10.72 -25.98
N VAL A 13 11.02 -9.79 -25.49
CA VAL A 13 10.67 -9.69 -24.08
C VAL A 13 9.98 -11.01 -23.76
N PRO A 14 10.48 -11.84 -22.83
CA PRO A 14 9.79 -13.06 -22.46
C PRO A 14 8.40 -12.66 -22.00
N ASP A 15 7.37 -13.28 -22.60
CA ASP A 15 5.98 -13.15 -22.18
C ASP A 15 5.94 -13.35 -20.66
N ALA A 16 5.67 -12.28 -19.95
CA ALA A 16 5.56 -12.30 -18.51
C ALA A 16 4.48 -13.32 -18.17
N VAL A 17 4.91 -14.37 -17.50
CA VAL A 17 4.09 -15.38 -16.87
C VAL A 17 2.99 -14.67 -16.06
N THR A 18 1.83 -14.49 -16.69
CA THR A 18 0.58 -14.11 -16.01
C THR A 18 -0.05 -15.36 -15.37
N ALA A 19 0.80 -16.26 -14.87
CA ALA A 19 0.38 -17.48 -14.24
C ALA A 19 0.02 -17.19 -12.78
N ASP A 20 -1.28 -17.31 -12.50
CA ASP A 20 -1.90 -17.68 -11.23
C ASP A 20 -1.67 -16.81 -10.01
N VAL A 21 -1.80 -15.48 -10.14
CA VAL A 21 -2.08 -14.65 -8.97
C VAL A 21 -3.59 -14.61 -8.75
N THR A 22 -4.04 -15.13 -7.62
CA THR A 22 -5.43 -15.08 -7.19
C THR A 22 -5.61 -14.03 -6.08
N VAL A 23 -6.70 -13.27 -6.12
CA VAL A 23 -6.99 -12.25 -5.11
C VAL A 23 -8.24 -12.63 -4.33
N HIS A 24 -8.13 -12.60 -3.01
CA HIS A 24 -9.27 -12.86 -2.12
C HIS A 24 -9.31 -11.89 -0.94
N ALA A 25 -10.44 -11.88 -0.26
CA ALA A 25 -10.60 -11.14 0.97
C ALA A 25 -9.79 -11.77 2.11
N LEU A 26 -9.25 -10.94 3.00
CA LEU A 26 -8.59 -11.39 4.21
C LEU A 26 -9.60 -12.08 5.15
N HIS A 27 -9.33 -13.34 5.49
CA HIS A 27 -10.08 -14.09 6.48
C HIS A 27 -9.32 -14.17 7.82
N ALA A 28 -10.02 -14.53 8.88
CA ALA A 28 -9.43 -14.60 10.23
C ALA A 28 -8.22 -15.55 10.32
N GLN A 29 -8.24 -16.64 9.58
CA GLN A 29 -7.15 -17.61 9.50
C GLN A 29 -5.87 -17.06 8.85
N ASP A 30 -5.99 -16.02 8.03
CA ASP A 30 -4.86 -15.45 7.26
C ASP A 30 -4.19 -14.26 7.97
N LEU A 31 -4.69 -13.82 9.11
CA LEU A 31 -4.16 -12.65 9.84
C LEU A 31 -2.67 -12.79 10.17
N ALA A 32 -2.24 -13.96 10.63
CA ALA A 32 -0.84 -14.21 10.96
C ALA A 32 0.06 -14.23 9.71
N ARG A 33 -0.43 -14.81 8.60
CA ARG A 33 0.27 -14.85 7.31
C ARG A 33 0.39 -13.45 6.71
N TRP A 34 -0.68 -12.67 6.78
CA TRP A 34 -0.69 -11.26 6.38
C TRP A 34 0.36 -10.46 7.14
N ASP A 35 0.37 -10.55 8.48
CA ASP A 35 1.33 -9.82 9.29
C ASP A 35 2.77 -10.30 9.10
N ALA A 36 2.99 -11.59 8.83
CA ALA A 36 4.30 -12.12 8.47
C ALA A 36 4.80 -11.52 7.15
N TYR A 37 3.95 -11.47 6.12
CA TYR A 37 4.25 -10.83 4.83
C TYR A 37 4.58 -9.34 5.01
N VAL A 38 3.72 -8.60 5.71
CA VAL A 38 3.92 -7.17 5.98
C VAL A 38 5.23 -6.90 6.73
N ASN A 39 5.58 -7.74 7.71
CA ASN A 39 6.83 -7.57 8.47
C ASN A 39 8.09 -7.84 7.64
N ALA A 40 8.00 -8.68 6.61
CA ALA A 40 9.12 -9.01 5.74
C ALA A 40 9.27 -8.05 4.54
N HIS A 41 8.21 -7.36 4.14
CA HIS A 41 8.22 -6.52 2.94
C HIS A 41 8.92 -5.17 3.19
N PRO A 42 9.92 -4.78 2.37
CA PRO A 42 10.76 -3.60 2.62
C PRO A 42 9.98 -2.27 2.57
N ASP A 43 8.95 -2.18 1.74
CA ASP A 43 8.14 -0.96 1.59
C ASP A 43 6.93 -0.92 2.54
N ALA A 44 6.81 -1.91 3.41
CA ALA A 44 5.71 -1.96 4.37
C ALA A 44 5.82 -0.84 5.41
N THR A 45 4.67 -0.43 5.90
CA THR A 45 4.57 0.48 7.03
C THR A 45 3.75 -0.16 8.14
N PHE A 46 3.84 0.39 9.34
CA PHE A 46 2.98 0.00 10.47
C PHE A 46 1.49 -0.04 10.10
N PHE A 47 1.07 0.81 9.17
CA PHE A 47 -0.34 0.91 8.75
C PHE A 47 -0.81 -0.27 7.90
N HIS A 48 0.08 -1.08 7.32
CA HIS A 48 -0.29 -2.28 6.57
C HIS A 48 -0.63 -3.48 7.46
N ARG A 49 -0.40 -3.40 8.79
CA ARG A 49 -0.70 -4.48 9.72
C ARG A 49 -2.19 -4.84 9.74
N ALA A 50 -2.48 -6.13 9.81
CA ALA A 50 -3.86 -6.65 9.83
C ALA A 50 -4.70 -6.09 11.00
N GLY A 51 -4.06 -5.72 12.10
CA GLY A 51 -4.72 -5.12 13.27
C GLY A 51 -5.51 -3.86 12.97
N TRP A 52 -5.16 -3.12 11.92
CA TRP A 52 -5.90 -1.93 11.49
C TRP A 52 -7.32 -2.24 11.02
N LYS A 53 -7.56 -3.45 10.52
CA LYS A 53 -8.91 -3.91 10.19
C LYS A 53 -9.85 -3.71 11.39
N ARG A 54 -9.46 -4.24 12.54
CA ARG A 54 -10.25 -4.14 13.76
C ARG A 54 -10.35 -2.70 14.27
N VAL A 55 -9.28 -1.91 14.21
CA VAL A 55 -9.32 -0.50 14.61
C VAL A 55 -10.34 0.29 13.78
N ILE A 56 -10.37 0.09 12.46
CA ILE A 56 -11.29 0.78 11.57
C ILE A 56 -12.74 0.34 11.82
N GLU A 57 -12.96 -0.94 12.05
CA GLU A 57 -14.29 -1.49 12.32
C GLU A 57 -14.83 -1.09 13.70
N ASP A 58 -14.02 -1.27 14.75
CA ASP A 58 -14.47 -1.05 16.15
C ASP A 58 -14.51 0.43 16.54
N ALA A 59 -13.50 1.22 16.14
CA ALA A 59 -13.38 2.61 16.56
C ALA A 59 -14.11 3.60 15.64
N PHE A 60 -14.16 3.31 14.35
CA PHE A 60 -14.74 4.23 13.35
C PHE A 60 -16.06 3.70 12.75
N GLY A 61 -16.41 2.45 12.99
CA GLY A 61 -17.63 1.85 12.47
C GLY A 61 -17.66 1.68 10.95
N HIS A 62 -16.51 1.68 10.30
CA HIS A 62 -16.40 1.54 8.85
C HIS A 62 -16.17 0.10 8.44
N ARG A 63 -16.78 -0.31 7.33
CA ARG A 63 -16.58 -1.64 6.77
C ARG A 63 -15.20 -1.73 6.11
N THR A 64 -14.49 -2.82 6.34
CA THR A 64 -13.17 -3.07 5.73
C THR A 64 -13.25 -4.14 4.63
N HIS A 65 -12.35 -4.00 3.65
CA HIS A 65 -12.22 -4.89 2.49
C HIS A 65 -10.73 -5.15 2.25
N PHE A 66 -10.07 -5.79 3.21
CA PHE A 66 -8.65 -6.13 3.07
C PHE A 66 -8.51 -7.26 2.03
N LEU A 67 -7.67 -7.04 1.03
CA LEU A 67 -7.41 -7.96 -0.07
C LEU A 67 -6.00 -8.52 0.03
N LEU A 68 -5.83 -9.80 -0.24
CA LEU A 68 -4.54 -10.45 -0.38
C LEU A 68 -4.42 -11.11 -1.75
N ALA A 69 -3.23 -11.05 -2.33
CA ALA A 69 -2.86 -11.72 -3.56
C ALA A 69 -1.98 -12.91 -3.23
N GLU A 70 -2.30 -14.08 -3.77
CA GLU A 70 -1.57 -15.32 -3.57
C GLU A 70 -1.09 -15.91 -4.88
N ARG A 71 0.07 -16.56 -4.83
CA ARG A 71 0.62 -17.38 -5.90
C ARG A 71 1.24 -18.64 -5.30
N GLY A 72 0.78 -19.82 -5.75
CA GLY A 72 1.29 -21.09 -5.24
C GLY A 72 1.07 -21.33 -3.74
N GLY A 73 0.10 -20.62 -3.12
CA GLY A 73 -0.18 -20.69 -1.68
C GLY A 73 0.57 -19.67 -0.82
N ASP A 74 1.49 -18.88 -1.42
CA ASP A 74 2.20 -17.83 -0.72
C ASP A 74 1.58 -16.45 -0.98
N ILE A 75 1.53 -15.58 0.02
CA ILE A 75 1.10 -14.20 -0.14
C ILE A 75 2.19 -13.45 -0.90
N VAL A 76 1.83 -12.85 -2.03
CA VAL A 76 2.70 -12.05 -2.90
C VAL A 76 2.25 -10.59 -2.99
N GLY A 77 1.20 -10.22 -2.26
CA GLY A 77 0.75 -8.85 -2.16
C GLY A 77 -0.45 -8.67 -1.23
N VAL A 78 -0.60 -7.46 -0.70
CA VAL A 78 -1.69 -7.09 0.20
C VAL A 78 -2.19 -5.68 -0.07
N LEU A 79 -3.48 -5.44 0.15
CA LEU A 79 -4.11 -4.14 0.04
C LEU A 79 -5.18 -3.95 1.12
N PRO A 80 -4.93 -3.12 2.13
CA PRO A 80 -5.90 -2.82 3.17
C PRO A 80 -6.88 -1.73 2.72
N LEU A 81 -8.10 -2.08 2.38
CA LEU A 81 -9.16 -1.15 1.98
C LEU A 81 -10.22 -0.98 3.06
N ALA A 82 -10.78 0.22 3.14
CA ALA A 82 -11.96 0.50 3.96
C ALA A 82 -12.98 1.36 3.20
N GLU A 83 -14.25 1.07 3.41
CA GLU A 83 -15.37 1.76 2.82
C GLU A 83 -15.85 2.87 3.76
N ILE A 84 -15.78 4.11 3.29
CA ILE A 84 -16.35 5.25 4.00
C ILE A 84 -17.70 5.56 3.36
N ASN A 85 -18.77 5.38 4.12
CA ASN A 85 -20.10 5.74 3.69
C ASN A 85 -20.67 6.79 4.65
N SER A 86 -20.66 8.04 4.21
CA SER A 86 -21.09 9.19 5.01
C SER A 86 -22.11 10.03 4.24
N ARG A 87 -23.19 10.39 4.90
CA ARG A 87 -24.19 11.32 4.33
C ARG A 87 -23.59 12.69 4.02
N LEU A 88 -22.54 13.09 4.75
CA LEU A 88 -21.91 14.41 4.63
C LEU A 88 -20.72 14.40 3.69
N PHE A 89 -19.90 13.32 3.70
CA PHE A 89 -18.64 13.22 2.97
C PHE A 89 -18.70 12.29 1.76
N GLY A 90 -19.89 11.71 1.48
CA GLY A 90 -20.09 10.82 0.36
C GLY A 90 -19.67 9.38 0.61
N HIS A 91 -19.61 8.61 -0.48
CA HIS A 91 -19.30 7.18 -0.46
C HIS A 91 -17.99 6.95 -1.22
N SER A 92 -16.97 6.42 -0.54
CA SER A 92 -15.66 6.18 -1.11
C SER A 92 -15.03 4.89 -0.57
N LEU A 93 -14.09 4.34 -1.32
CA LEU A 93 -13.23 3.22 -0.94
C LEU A 93 -11.80 3.74 -0.86
N GLY A 94 -11.16 3.62 0.28
CA GLY A 94 -9.82 4.13 0.49
C GLY A 94 -8.86 3.10 1.07
N SER A 95 -7.61 3.15 0.68
CA SER A 95 -6.58 2.36 1.33
C SER A 95 -6.20 3.00 2.66
N LEU A 96 -6.65 2.41 3.75
CA LEU A 96 -6.47 2.87 5.13
C LEU A 96 -6.80 4.36 5.34
N PRO A 97 -8.06 4.76 5.20
CA PRO A 97 -8.48 6.09 5.61
C PRO A 97 -8.06 6.32 7.07
N PHE A 98 -7.76 7.55 7.44
CA PHE A 98 -7.23 7.97 8.75
C PHE A 98 -5.74 7.62 9.01
N CYS A 99 -5.07 6.90 8.10
CA CYS A 99 -3.65 6.58 8.19
C CYS A 99 -2.84 7.39 7.18
N ALA A 100 -1.53 7.53 7.43
CA ALA A 100 -0.66 8.28 6.51
C ALA A 100 -0.42 7.51 5.20
N TYR A 101 -0.24 6.19 5.31
CA TYR A 101 0.04 5.30 4.19
C TYR A 101 -0.75 4.00 4.32
N GLY A 102 -0.96 3.32 3.20
CA GLY A 102 -1.72 2.08 3.20
C GLY A 102 -2.02 1.57 1.79
N GLY A 103 -1.21 1.95 0.81
CA GLY A 103 -1.35 1.53 -0.57
C GLY A 103 -1.10 0.03 -0.79
N ILE A 104 -1.01 -0.36 -2.05
CA ILE A 104 -0.70 -1.74 -2.42
C ILE A 104 0.74 -2.06 -2.04
N LEU A 105 0.96 -3.16 -1.33
CA LEU A 105 2.26 -3.83 -1.22
C LEU A 105 2.23 -5.05 -2.12
N ALA A 106 3.25 -5.23 -2.95
CA ALA A 106 3.33 -6.36 -3.87
C ALA A 106 4.79 -6.67 -4.22
N ASP A 107 5.12 -7.96 -4.27
CA ASP A 107 6.47 -8.43 -4.59
C ASP A 107 6.84 -8.19 -6.07
N HIS A 108 5.83 -8.07 -6.94
CA HIS A 108 6.02 -7.91 -8.38
C HIS A 108 4.78 -7.31 -9.06
N ASP A 109 4.97 -6.77 -10.27
CA ASP A 109 3.95 -6.07 -11.04
C ASP A 109 2.65 -6.87 -11.28
N ALA A 110 2.73 -8.18 -11.43
CA ALA A 110 1.53 -8.99 -11.63
C ALA A 110 0.64 -9.02 -10.40
N ALA A 111 1.23 -9.12 -9.19
CA ALA A 111 0.50 -9.05 -7.93
C ALA A 111 -0.08 -7.65 -7.71
N TYR A 112 0.70 -6.60 -8.03
CA TYR A 112 0.21 -5.22 -7.96
C TYR A 112 -1.02 -5.03 -8.85
N ARG A 113 -0.94 -5.42 -10.13
CA ARG A 113 -2.06 -5.29 -11.07
C ARG A 113 -3.29 -6.08 -10.64
N ALA A 114 -3.10 -7.31 -10.16
CA ALA A 114 -4.21 -8.13 -9.69
C ALA A 114 -4.96 -7.49 -8.51
N LEU A 115 -4.23 -6.91 -7.53
CA LEU A 115 -4.83 -6.19 -6.42
C LEU A 115 -5.52 -4.90 -6.85
N ASP A 116 -4.91 -4.16 -7.78
CA ASP A 116 -5.48 -2.92 -8.32
C ASP A 116 -6.78 -3.18 -9.11
N GLU A 117 -6.78 -4.18 -9.98
CA GLU A 117 -7.96 -4.61 -10.73
C GLU A 117 -9.09 -5.06 -9.78
N ALA A 118 -8.74 -5.85 -8.75
CA ALA A 118 -9.70 -6.28 -7.75
C ALA A 118 -10.29 -5.10 -6.96
N ALA A 119 -9.49 -4.11 -6.60
CA ALA A 119 -9.94 -2.92 -5.92
C ALA A 119 -10.85 -2.05 -6.80
N GLN A 120 -10.53 -1.89 -8.08
CA GLN A 120 -11.37 -1.16 -9.04
C GLN A 120 -12.71 -1.89 -9.28
N ALA A 121 -12.68 -3.22 -9.40
CA ALA A 121 -13.89 -4.03 -9.51
C ALA A 121 -14.77 -3.92 -8.26
N LEU A 122 -14.14 -3.94 -7.06
CA LEU A 122 -14.83 -3.74 -5.80
C LEU A 122 -15.44 -2.35 -5.70
N ALA A 123 -14.71 -1.30 -6.08
CA ALA A 123 -15.20 0.08 -6.10
C ALA A 123 -16.43 0.21 -7.01
N THR A 124 -16.40 -0.42 -8.18
CA THR A 124 -17.52 -0.47 -9.11
C THR A 124 -18.72 -1.22 -8.52
N LYS A 125 -18.50 -2.38 -7.90
CA LYS A 125 -19.53 -3.20 -7.26
C LYS A 125 -20.21 -2.45 -6.10
N LEU A 126 -19.44 -1.73 -5.29
CA LEU A 126 -19.94 -0.92 -4.18
C LEU A 126 -20.56 0.40 -4.64
N LYS A 127 -20.41 0.77 -5.92
CA LYS A 127 -20.87 2.04 -6.50
C LYS A 127 -20.34 3.24 -5.74
N VAL A 128 -19.07 3.20 -5.34
CA VAL A 128 -18.42 4.32 -4.65
C VAL A 128 -18.11 5.45 -5.63
N GLY A 129 -18.15 6.69 -5.15
CA GLY A 129 -17.83 7.87 -5.95
C GLY A 129 -16.32 8.06 -6.19
N ALA A 130 -15.46 7.43 -5.37
CA ALA A 130 -14.01 7.50 -5.50
C ALA A 130 -13.32 6.26 -4.93
N LEU A 131 -12.20 5.87 -5.58
CA LEU A 131 -11.21 4.95 -5.04
C LEU A 131 -9.92 5.76 -4.77
N GLU A 132 -9.42 5.72 -3.54
CA GLU A 132 -8.23 6.47 -3.11
C GLU A 132 -7.15 5.53 -2.60
N TYR A 133 -5.93 5.67 -3.13
CA TYR A 133 -4.76 5.00 -2.58
C TYR A 133 -3.86 5.99 -1.83
N ARG A 134 -3.41 5.60 -0.64
CA ARG A 134 -2.46 6.36 0.19
C ARG A 134 -1.05 5.83 0.00
N ASN A 135 -0.56 5.99 -1.23
CA ASN A 135 0.78 5.54 -1.62
C ASN A 135 1.85 6.52 -1.15
N GLN A 136 3.06 6.02 -0.88
CA GLN A 136 4.24 6.87 -0.65
C GLN A 136 4.74 7.51 -1.95
N VAL A 137 4.54 6.82 -3.07
CA VAL A 137 4.89 7.27 -4.42
C VAL A 137 3.68 7.04 -5.33
N ALA A 138 3.35 8.01 -6.16
CA ALA A 138 2.25 7.89 -7.11
C ALA A 138 2.52 6.74 -8.09
N GLN A 139 1.57 5.81 -8.21
CA GLN A 139 1.66 4.64 -9.08
C GLN A 139 0.84 4.79 -10.36
N HIS A 140 -0.19 5.61 -10.34
CA HIS A 140 -1.10 5.84 -11.46
C HIS A 140 -0.85 7.21 -12.10
N ALA A 141 -0.15 7.25 -13.23
CA ALA A 141 0.21 8.50 -13.92
C ALA A 141 -1.01 9.33 -14.39
N ARG A 142 -2.18 8.71 -14.55
CA ARG A 142 -3.41 9.36 -15.02
C ARG A 142 -4.40 9.69 -13.90
N TRP A 143 -4.14 9.27 -12.68
CA TRP A 143 -5.04 9.56 -11.56
C TRP A 143 -4.70 10.91 -10.94
N PRO A 144 -5.71 11.66 -10.47
CA PRO A 144 -5.44 12.89 -9.75
C PRO A 144 -4.68 12.58 -8.46
N THR A 145 -3.61 13.34 -8.22
CA THR A 145 -2.78 13.21 -7.03
C THR A 145 -3.02 14.41 -6.12
N LYS A 146 -3.18 14.16 -4.82
CA LYS A 146 -3.21 15.20 -3.78
C LYS A 146 -1.85 15.25 -3.11
N ASP A 147 -1.17 16.38 -3.23
CA ASP A 147 0.14 16.68 -2.63
C ASP A 147 0.05 17.73 -1.51
N LEU A 148 -1.07 17.76 -0.80
CA LEU A 148 -1.35 18.75 0.24
C LEU A 148 -0.55 18.55 1.53
N TYR A 149 0.05 17.38 1.71
CA TYR A 149 0.73 17.01 2.96
C TYR A 149 2.15 16.53 2.69
N VAL A 150 3.05 16.89 3.58
CA VAL A 150 4.42 16.37 3.60
C VAL A 150 4.64 15.54 4.87
N THR A 151 5.39 14.47 4.76
CA THR A 151 5.75 13.62 5.90
C THR A 151 7.24 13.76 6.19
N PHE A 152 7.57 14.08 7.43
CA PHE A 152 8.94 14.12 7.91
C PHE A 152 9.26 12.80 8.60
N LYS A 153 10.28 12.09 8.10
CA LYS A 153 10.79 10.87 8.71
C LYS A 153 12.19 11.14 9.28
N LYS A 154 12.44 10.65 10.49
CA LYS A 154 13.76 10.68 11.12
C LYS A 154 14.07 9.29 11.64
N ALA A 155 15.28 8.81 11.39
CA ALA A 155 15.78 7.61 12.04
C ALA A 155 15.89 7.86 13.55
N ILE A 156 15.50 6.85 14.32
CA ILE A 156 15.63 6.84 15.78
C ILE A 156 16.74 5.86 16.11
N GLU A 157 17.76 6.35 16.79
CA GLU A 157 18.88 5.54 17.26
C GLU A 157 18.48 4.77 18.54
N PRO A 158 19.04 3.57 18.76
CA PRO A 158 18.81 2.82 20.01
C PRO A 158 19.20 3.62 21.27
N GLU A 159 20.24 4.45 21.14
CA GLU A 159 20.77 5.22 22.27
C GLU A 159 20.03 6.54 22.45
N ILE A 160 19.50 6.76 23.66
CA ILE A 160 18.72 7.97 24.01
C ILE A 160 19.55 9.25 23.79
N GLU A 161 20.83 9.23 24.19
CA GLU A 161 21.70 10.39 24.05
C GLU A 161 21.99 10.75 22.59
N ALA A 162 22.14 9.75 21.71
CA ALA A 162 22.31 9.98 20.28
C ALA A 162 21.10 10.73 19.69
N ASN A 163 19.88 10.31 20.05
CA ASN A 163 18.64 10.97 19.64
C ASN A 163 18.57 12.41 20.18
N MET A 164 18.90 12.61 21.47
CA MET A 164 18.92 13.93 22.08
C MET A 164 19.97 14.86 21.43
N ASN A 165 21.15 14.34 21.10
CA ASN A 165 22.20 15.13 20.47
C ASN A 165 21.87 15.50 19.02
N ALA A 166 21.05 14.70 18.33
CA ALA A 166 20.54 15.00 17.00
C ALA A 166 19.48 16.12 16.98
N ILE A 167 18.96 16.55 18.16
CA ILE A 167 18.06 17.70 18.26
C ILE A 167 18.89 18.98 18.32
N PRO A 168 18.57 20.03 17.54
CA PRO A 168 19.25 21.32 17.63
C PRO A 168 19.27 21.87 19.08
N ARG A 169 20.40 22.44 19.52
CA ARG A 169 20.62 22.88 20.91
C ARG A 169 19.48 23.71 21.51
N LYS A 170 18.92 24.63 20.71
CA LYS A 170 17.82 25.49 21.15
C LYS A 170 16.56 24.71 21.51
N GLN A 171 16.25 23.64 20.75
CA GLN A 171 15.06 22.81 20.96
C GLN A 171 15.28 21.76 22.07
N ARG A 172 16.52 21.29 22.28
CA ARG A 172 16.84 20.37 23.37
C ARG A 172 16.43 20.89 24.76
N ALA A 173 16.56 22.19 24.95
CA ALA A 173 16.16 22.82 26.23
C ALA A 173 14.64 22.73 26.49
N MET A 174 13.83 22.66 25.44
CA MET A 174 12.38 22.51 25.54
C MET A 174 11.96 21.08 25.85
N VAL A 175 12.71 20.10 25.35
CA VAL A 175 12.43 18.67 25.57
C VAL A 175 12.80 18.23 27.00
N ARG A 176 13.74 18.94 27.65
CA ARG A 176 14.20 18.65 29.01
C ARG A 176 13.35 19.29 30.12
N LYS A 177 12.32 20.06 29.77
CA LYS A 177 11.34 20.63 30.72
C LYS A 177 10.20 19.64 30.97
#